data_4f936ab53bb09c69dc0af08a93f6716c
#
_entry.id   4f936ab53bb09c69dc0af08a93f6716c
#
_cell.length_a   1.000
_cell.length_b   1.000
_cell.length_c   1.000
_cell.angle_alpha   90.00
_cell.angle_beta   90.00
_cell.angle_gamma   90.00
#
_symmetry.space_group_name_H-M   'P 1'
#
loop_
_entity.id
_entity.type
_entity.pdbx_description
1 polymer ?
#
loop_
_entity_poly.entity_id
_entity_poly.type
_entity_poly.pdbx_seq_one_letter_code
_entity_poly.pdbx_strand_id
1 'polypeptide(L)'
;MVLVVDDTDSVRKLLVAELSQDGNIRVEQASTGAEGLEKAVSPDCAVVVLDMMLPDTDGLQFIDKLRIRRPDPPSIIAITGASQTLVPDSMIEGPNRGLVSAVFRKPIDRAKLRETVAFCLNG
;
A
#
# COMPACT_ATOMS: atom_id res chain seq x y z
N MET A 1 -2.38 10.63 -6.22
CA MET A 1 -3.02 10.32 -4.92
C MET A 1 -2.34 9.11 -4.31
N VAL A 2 -2.15 9.14 -3.00
CA VAL A 2 -1.63 8.03 -2.21
C VAL A 2 -2.80 7.42 -1.44
N LEU A 3 -2.94 6.11 -1.51
CA LEU A 3 -4.02 5.38 -0.83
C LEU A 3 -3.42 4.54 0.30
N VAL A 4 -3.99 4.67 1.50
CA VAL A 4 -3.62 3.85 2.66
C VAL A 4 -4.74 2.86 2.93
N VAL A 5 -4.44 1.56 2.85
CA VAL A 5 -5.39 0.47 3.07
C VAL A 5 -4.95 -0.31 4.31
N ASP A 6 -5.68 -0.15 5.41
CA ASP A 6 -5.38 -0.80 6.69
C ASP A 6 -6.68 -0.86 7.50
N ASP A 7 -7.00 -2.03 8.07
CA ASP A 7 -8.22 -2.24 8.84
C ASP A 7 -8.13 -1.72 10.29
N THR A 8 -6.92 -1.47 10.78
CA THR A 8 -6.71 -0.94 12.12
C THR A 8 -6.81 0.58 12.11
N ASP A 9 -7.88 1.13 12.66
CA ASP A 9 -8.16 2.56 12.61
C ASP A 9 -7.02 3.41 13.14
N SER A 10 -6.41 3.03 14.28
CA SER A 10 -5.33 3.79 14.88
C SER A 10 -4.08 3.83 13.98
N VAL A 11 -3.74 2.70 13.36
CA VAL A 11 -2.60 2.63 12.44
C VAL A 11 -2.89 3.41 11.17
N ARG A 12 -4.07 3.21 10.58
CA ARG A 12 -4.45 3.89 9.34
C ARG A 12 -4.43 5.41 9.51
N LYS A 13 -5.03 5.92 10.58
CA LYS A 13 -5.08 7.36 10.86
C LYS A 13 -3.69 7.93 11.08
N LEU A 14 -2.82 7.20 11.75
CA LEU A 14 -1.45 7.60 11.99
C LEU A 14 -0.67 7.73 10.66
N LEU A 15 -0.81 6.76 9.78
CA LEU A 15 -0.15 6.77 8.47
C LEU A 15 -0.69 7.90 7.59
N VAL A 16 -2.00 8.09 7.58
CA VAL A 16 -2.62 9.18 6.82
C VAL A 16 -2.10 10.54 7.31
N ALA A 17 -2.03 10.73 8.63
CA ALA A 17 -1.52 11.97 9.21
C ALA A 17 -0.05 12.22 8.82
N GLU A 18 0.77 11.18 8.88
CA GLU A 18 2.19 11.29 8.49
C GLU A 18 2.35 11.66 7.02
N LEU A 19 1.63 10.99 6.14
CA LEU A 19 1.74 11.24 4.71
C LEU A 19 1.08 12.55 4.28
N SER A 20 0.14 13.05 5.06
CA SER A 20 -0.54 14.32 4.78
C SER A 20 0.25 15.55 5.23
N GLN A 21 1.40 15.38 5.87
CA GLN A 21 2.25 16.51 6.27
C GLN A 21 2.72 17.33 5.07
N ASP A 22 2.91 16.67 3.94
CA ASP A 22 3.18 17.36 2.68
C ASP A 22 1.84 17.73 2.04
N GLY A 23 1.47 19.00 2.09
CA GLY A 23 0.22 19.50 1.55
C GLY A 23 0.03 19.34 0.04
N ASN A 24 1.08 18.96 -0.69
CA ASN A 24 1.00 18.70 -2.13
C ASN A 24 0.57 17.26 -2.44
N ILE A 25 0.49 16.40 -1.44
CA ILE A 25 0.10 15.00 -1.62
C ILE A 25 -1.33 14.82 -1.14
N ARG A 26 -2.22 14.37 -2.05
CA ARG A 26 -3.56 13.97 -1.67
C ARG A 26 -3.51 12.53 -1.16
N VAL A 27 -4.00 12.31 0.06
CA VAL A 27 -4.03 11.01 0.71
C VAL A 27 -5.48 10.58 0.93
N GLU A 28 -5.80 9.38 0.49
CA GLU A 28 -7.09 8.74 0.76
C GLU A 28 -6.87 7.47 1.55
N GLN A 29 -7.93 6.94 2.14
CA GLN A 29 -7.84 5.79 3.01
C GLN A 29 -8.98 4.82 2.75
N ALA A 30 -8.73 3.55 3.09
CA ALA A 30 -9.71 2.49 3.04
C ALA A 30 -9.48 1.54 4.21
N SER A 31 -10.55 1.03 4.79
CA SER A 31 -10.49 0.11 5.93
C SER A 31 -10.67 -1.35 5.52
N THR A 32 -11.01 -1.62 4.27
CA THR A 32 -11.17 -2.98 3.74
C THR A 32 -10.48 -3.10 2.38
N GLY A 33 -10.20 -4.32 1.98
CA GLY A 33 -9.63 -4.60 0.67
C GLY A 33 -10.58 -4.20 -0.45
N ALA A 34 -11.87 -4.46 -0.30
CA ALA A 34 -12.88 -4.11 -1.31
C ALA A 34 -12.92 -2.60 -1.55
N GLU A 35 -12.98 -1.80 -0.48
CA GLU A 35 -12.96 -0.35 -0.59
C GLU A 35 -11.64 0.14 -1.19
N GLY A 36 -10.54 -0.44 -0.72
CA GLY A 36 -9.20 -0.09 -1.22
C GLY A 36 -9.05 -0.37 -2.70
N LEU A 37 -9.55 -1.51 -3.16
CA LEU A 37 -9.48 -1.88 -4.57
C LEU A 37 -10.23 -0.87 -5.45
N GLU A 38 -11.44 -0.48 -5.05
CA GLU A 38 -12.23 0.50 -5.80
C GLU A 38 -11.52 1.85 -5.92
N LYS A 39 -10.81 2.26 -4.88
CA LYS A 39 -10.04 3.51 -4.92
C LYS A 39 -8.72 3.36 -5.70
N ALA A 40 -8.09 2.19 -5.61
CA ALA A 40 -6.79 1.94 -6.26
C ALA A 40 -6.90 1.83 -7.79
N VAL A 41 -8.07 1.47 -8.31
CA VAL A 41 -8.25 1.38 -9.77
C VAL A 41 -8.36 2.74 -10.44
N SER A 42 -8.52 3.82 -9.68
CA SER A 42 -8.50 5.17 -10.23
C SER A 42 -7.13 5.48 -10.84
N PRO A 43 -7.09 6.08 -12.04
CA PRO A 43 -5.81 6.47 -12.65
C PRO A 43 -5.05 7.52 -11.83
N ASP A 44 -5.73 8.22 -10.92
CA ASP A 44 -5.09 9.17 -10.01
C ASP A 44 -4.26 8.51 -8.91
N CYS A 45 -4.52 7.23 -8.63
CA CYS A 45 -3.79 6.52 -7.59
C CYS A 45 -2.39 6.15 -8.08
N ALA A 46 -1.38 6.75 -7.48
CA ALA A 46 0.03 6.53 -7.84
C ALA A 46 0.73 5.55 -6.91
N VAL A 47 0.31 5.49 -5.65
CA VAL A 47 0.93 4.65 -4.62
C VAL A 47 -0.16 4.09 -3.71
N VAL A 48 -0.06 2.80 -3.39
CA VAL A 48 -0.90 2.14 -2.39
C VAL A 48 -0.02 1.65 -1.25
N VAL A 49 -0.28 2.13 -0.04
CA VAL A 49 0.30 1.58 1.19
C VAL A 49 -0.68 0.53 1.68
N LEU A 50 -0.31 -0.73 1.56
CA LEU A 50 -1.21 -1.87 1.68
C LEU A 50 -0.85 -2.77 2.85
N ASP A 51 -1.75 -2.90 3.83
CA ASP A 51 -1.66 -3.94 4.85
C ASP A 51 -1.90 -5.30 4.19
N MET A 52 -0.96 -6.21 4.35
CA MET A 52 -1.01 -7.51 3.70
C MET A 52 -2.02 -8.47 4.35
N MET A 53 -2.53 -8.14 5.53
CA MET A 53 -3.54 -8.94 6.23
C MET A 53 -4.78 -8.10 6.53
N LEU A 54 -5.72 -8.15 5.61
CA LEU A 54 -7.02 -7.49 5.76
C LEU A 54 -8.09 -8.54 6.10
N PRO A 55 -9.21 -8.14 6.73
CA PRO A 55 -10.24 -9.11 7.11
C PRO A 55 -10.93 -9.78 5.92
N ASP A 56 -11.01 -9.09 4.78
CA ASP A 56 -11.72 -9.59 3.61
C ASP A 56 -10.81 -10.10 2.49
N THR A 57 -9.50 -9.84 2.57
CA THR A 57 -8.55 -10.30 1.55
C THR A 57 -7.12 -10.23 2.07
N ASP A 58 -6.23 -11.05 1.53
CA ASP A 58 -4.80 -10.85 1.73
C ASP A 58 -4.22 -9.95 0.64
N GLY A 59 -2.97 -9.48 0.88
CA GLY A 59 -2.34 -8.53 -0.03
C GLY A 59 -2.06 -9.08 -1.42
N LEU A 60 -1.77 -10.39 -1.53
CA LEU A 60 -1.52 -11.00 -2.85
C LEU A 60 -2.79 -11.02 -3.68
N GLN A 61 -3.91 -11.39 -3.08
CA GLN A 61 -5.20 -11.38 -3.77
C GLN A 61 -5.58 -9.96 -4.19
N PHE A 62 -5.34 -8.99 -3.34
CA PHE A 62 -5.58 -7.57 -3.65
C PHE A 62 -4.78 -7.15 -4.88
N ILE A 63 -3.48 -7.46 -4.89
CA ILE A 63 -2.59 -7.09 -6.00
C ILE A 63 -3.02 -7.78 -7.30
N ASP A 64 -3.38 -9.05 -7.24
CA ASP A 64 -3.82 -9.79 -8.44
C ASP A 64 -5.09 -9.18 -9.04
N LYS A 65 -6.07 -8.86 -8.20
CA LYS A 65 -7.32 -8.21 -8.64
C LYS A 65 -7.06 -6.83 -9.21
N LEU A 66 -6.16 -6.08 -8.59
CA LEU A 66 -5.80 -4.74 -9.05
C LEU A 66 -5.17 -4.78 -10.44
N ARG A 67 -4.24 -5.71 -10.67
CA ARG A 67 -3.55 -5.85 -11.95
C ARG A 67 -4.50 -6.22 -13.08
N ILE A 68 -5.51 -7.03 -12.79
CA ILE A 68 -6.54 -7.42 -13.78
C ILE A 68 -7.36 -6.20 -14.20
N ARG A 69 -7.74 -5.36 -13.23
CA ARG A 69 -8.61 -4.21 -13.47
C ARG A 69 -7.85 -2.99 -13.96
N ARG A 70 -6.55 -2.93 -13.67
CA ARG A 70 -5.71 -1.77 -14.01
C ARG A 70 -4.37 -2.27 -14.56
N PRO A 71 -4.21 -2.33 -15.90
CA PRO A 71 -2.96 -2.84 -16.53
C PRO A 71 -1.71 -2.03 -16.21
N ASP A 72 -1.88 -0.74 -15.85
CA ASP A 72 -0.79 0.12 -15.39
C ASP A 72 -1.01 0.42 -13.89
N PRO A 73 -0.68 -0.53 -13.00
CA PRO A 73 -1.02 -0.41 -11.59
C PRO A 73 -0.13 0.59 -10.86
N PRO A 74 -0.62 1.15 -9.72
CA PRO A 74 0.20 2.02 -8.89
C PRO A 74 1.32 1.22 -8.22
N SER A 75 2.33 1.94 -7.71
CA SER A 75 3.37 1.32 -6.87
C SER A 75 2.74 0.82 -5.57
N ILE A 76 3.15 -0.35 -5.13
CA ILE A 76 2.67 -0.95 -3.88
C ILE A 76 3.78 -0.88 -2.83
N ILE A 77 3.43 -0.35 -1.66
CA ILE A 77 4.27 -0.43 -0.46
C ILE A 77 3.54 -1.37 0.50
N ALA A 78 4.11 -2.55 0.72
CA ALA A 78 3.49 -3.56 1.54
C ALA A 78 3.81 -3.35 3.02
N ILE A 79 2.80 -3.51 3.88
CA ILE A 79 2.95 -3.46 5.32
C ILE A 79 2.64 -4.84 5.88
N THR A 80 3.58 -5.41 6.63
CA THR A 80 3.42 -6.74 7.23
C THR A 80 3.37 -6.64 8.74
N GLY A 81 2.66 -7.57 9.40
CA GLY A 81 2.61 -7.65 10.84
C GLY A 81 3.91 -8.21 11.43
N ALA A 82 4.13 -7.96 12.72
CA ALA A 82 5.33 -8.43 13.44
C ALA A 82 5.44 -9.95 13.46
N SER A 83 4.31 -10.66 13.35
CA SER A 83 4.27 -12.13 13.34
C SER A 83 4.61 -12.74 11.98
N GLN A 84 4.63 -11.93 10.92
CA GLN A 84 4.99 -12.40 9.59
C GLN A 84 6.50 -12.34 9.43
N THR A 85 7.15 -13.48 9.48
CA THR A 85 8.62 -13.56 9.43
C THR A 85 9.18 -13.59 8.02
N LEU A 86 8.33 -13.94 7.04
CA LEU A 86 8.75 -14.07 5.64
C LEU A 86 7.81 -13.30 4.74
N VAL A 87 8.39 -12.58 3.78
CA VAL A 87 7.65 -12.00 2.65
C VAL A 87 7.62 -13.08 1.58
N PRO A 88 6.43 -13.44 1.06
CA PRO A 88 6.36 -14.43 -0.01
C PRO A 88 7.18 -14.00 -1.22
N ASP A 89 7.92 -14.93 -1.81
CA ASP A 89 8.74 -14.67 -3.00
C ASP A 89 7.89 -14.10 -4.14
N SER A 90 6.64 -14.51 -4.23
CA SER A 90 5.70 -14.02 -5.24
C SER A 90 5.45 -12.51 -5.17
N MET A 91 5.77 -11.87 -4.05
CA MET A 91 5.68 -10.41 -3.93
C MET A 91 6.90 -9.69 -4.50
N ILE A 92 8.03 -10.36 -4.51
CA ILE A 92 9.31 -9.77 -4.93
C ILE A 92 9.66 -10.22 -6.34
N GLU A 93 9.29 -11.44 -6.69
CA GLU A 93 9.62 -12.08 -7.98
C GLU A 93 8.35 -12.41 -8.76
N GLY A 94 8.52 -12.93 -9.96
CA GLY A 94 7.41 -13.35 -10.82
C GLY A 94 6.60 -12.19 -11.34
N PRO A 95 5.26 -12.37 -11.49
CA PRO A 95 4.38 -11.35 -12.09
C PRO A 95 4.35 -10.03 -11.34
N ASN A 96 4.64 -10.04 -10.03
CA ASN A 96 4.60 -8.85 -9.17
C ASN A 96 5.95 -8.15 -9.06
N ARG A 97 6.95 -8.64 -9.78
CA ARG A 97 8.28 -8.05 -9.77
C ARG A 97 8.22 -6.60 -10.22
N GLY A 98 8.78 -5.71 -9.42
CA GLY A 98 8.80 -4.27 -9.68
C GLY A 98 7.53 -3.54 -9.27
N LEU A 99 6.43 -4.25 -9.00
CA LEU A 99 5.19 -3.62 -8.54
C LEU A 99 5.27 -3.28 -7.05
N VAL A 100 5.80 -4.20 -6.25
CA VAL A 100 6.02 -3.95 -4.81
C VAL A 100 7.36 -3.23 -4.67
N SER A 101 7.30 -1.95 -4.34
CA SER A 101 8.48 -1.08 -4.26
C SER A 101 9.22 -1.21 -2.94
N ALA A 102 8.50 -1.56 -1.87
CA ALA A 102 9.10 -1.72 -0.54
C ALA A 102 8.18 -2.54 0.36
N VAL A 103 8.77 -3.13 1.40
CA VAL A 103 8.06 -3.88 2.42
C VAL A 103 8.45 -3.29 3.78
N PHE A 104 7.45 -2.89 4.56
CA PHE A 104 7.65 -2.39 5.92
C PHE A 104 7.03 -3.37 6.92
N ARG A 105 7.72 -3.53 8.03
CA ARG A 105 7.26 -4.38 9.14
C ARG A 105 6.71 -3.48 10.26
N LYS A 106 5.61 -3.88 10.88
CA LYS A 106 5.09 -3.17 12.07
C LYS A 106 6.00 -3.44 13.27
N PRO A 107 6.31 -2.45 14.11
CA PRO A 107 5.92 -1.04 14.04
C PRO A 107 6.64 -0.30 12.91
N ILE A 108 5.90 0.56 12.23
CA ILE A 108 6.39 1.22 11.01
C ILE A 108 7.26 2.43 11.36
N ASP A 109 8.44 2.52 10.72
CA ASP A 109 9.23 3.75 10.73
C ASP A 109 8.55 4.75 9.81
N ARG A 110 7.84 5.70 10.41
CA ARG A 110 6.99 6.66 9.67
C ARG A 110 7.81 7.60 8.78
N ALA A 111 8.95 8.05 9.27
CA ALA A 111 9.82 8.93 8.49
C ALA A 111 10.32 8.22 7.24
N LYS A 112 10.73 6.97 7.37
CA LYS A 112 11.20 6.17 6.25
C LYS A 112 10.06 5.86 5.27
N LEU A 113 8.86 5.61 5.78
CA LEU A 113 7.68 5.42 4.93
C LEU A 113 7.42 6.67 4.08
N ARG A 114 7.45 7.84 4.70
CA ARG A 114 7.26 9.11 3.98
C ARG A 114 8.30 9.30 2.90
N GLU A 115 9.56 9.01 3.18
CA GLU A 115 10.65 9.08 2.19
C GLU A 115 10.40 8.12 1.03
N THR A 116 9.99 6.89 1.34
CA THR A 116 9.72 5.87 0.33
C THR A 116 8.54 6.26 -0.57
N VAL A 117 7.47 6.80 0.02
CA VAL A 117 6.32 7.30 -0.75
C VAL A 117 6.76 8.43 -1.68
N ALA A 118 7.54 9.38 -1.18
CA ALA A 118 8.05 10.49 -1.99
C ALA A 118 8.89 9.98 -3.16
N PHE A 119 9.74 8.99 -2.92
CA PHE A 119 10.53 8.35 -3.97
C PHE A 119 9.64 7.72 -5.05
N CYS A 120 8.60 7.00 -4.66
CA CYS A 120 7.66 6.37 -5.59
C CYS A 120 6.90 7.41 -6.42
N LEU A 121 6.53 8.55 -5.82
CA LEU A 121 5.82 9.61 -6.51
C LEU A 121 6.70 10.35 -7.53
N ASN A 122 7.99 10.44 -7.26
CA ASN A 122 8.95 11.16 -8.11
C ASN A 122 9.65 10.24 -9.12
N GLY A 123 9.49 8.96 -8.94
CA GLY A 123 10.04 7.95 -9.84
C GLY A 123 9.12 7.57 -10.95
#